data_8ce7935da60144fcf69967a96d7f2608
#
_entry.id   8ce7935da60144fcf69967a96d7f2608
#
_cell.length_a   1.000
_cell.length_b   1.000
_cell.length_c   1.000
_cell.angle_alpha   90.00
_cell.angle_beta   90.00
_cell.angle_gamma   90.00
#
_symmetry.space_group_name_H-M   'P 1'
#
loop_
_entity.id
_entity.type
_entity.pdbx_description
1 polymer ?
#
loop_
_entity_poly.entity_id
_entity_poly.type
_entity_poly.pdbx_seq_one_letter_code
_entity_poly.pdbx_strand_id
1 'polypeptide(L)'
;MPQVLDGNRVRDEIKSELKPRVEALAAKGRPPGLAVVLVGHNAASEIYVRNKIKACQDLGIYSESLTPPDSASTEELLAAIDQLNARHDIDGILVQLPLPPQVDAKRILLAVAPEKDVDGFHPCNVGRLVAGLPGPRACTPAGIVEILKRYHLPMAGKRAVVVGRSDIVGKPVSMLLLHEHATVTICHSQTPHLAEVCRQGEILVAAIGRAAMITAEFIQFGAIVIDVGTTRVESREEAARIFRDSPEKLAAFDRRGSLLVGDVHPLDVLERAAAYTPVPGGVGPLTIAMLMANTVASAERRVARC
;
A
#
# COMPACT_ATOMS: atom_id res chain seq x y z
N MET A 1 24.56 11.91 4.26
CA MET A 1 23.37 11.69 3.42
C MET A 1 22.40 10.78 4.15
N PRO A 2 21.09 10.96 4.07
CA PRO A 2 20.12 10.08 4.71
C PRO A 2 20.17 8.67 4.11
N GLN A 3 19.81 7.68 4.93
CA GLN A 3 19.66 6.29 4.49
C GLN A 3 18.45 6.15 3.57
N VAL A 4 18.67 5.56 2.39
CA VAL A 4 17.55 5.23 1.47
C VAL A 4 16.92 3.91 1.88
N LEU A 5 15.62 3.93 2.11
CA LEU A 5 14.82 2.73 2.41
C LEU A 5 14.29 2.15 1.10
N ASP A 6 15.05 1.25 0.49
CA ASP A 6 14.71 0.63 -0.81
C ASP A 6 13.63 -0.43 -0.64
N GLY A 7 12.41 -0.10 -1.08
CA GLY A 7 11.27 -1.01 -1.05
C GLY A 7 11.38 -2.16 -2.06
N ASN A 8 12.17 -2.01 -3.13
CA ASN A 8 12.37 -3.11 -4.07
C ASN A 8 13.17 -4.23 -3.42
N ARG A 9 14.23 -3.88 -2.67
CA ARG A 9 15.01 -4.86 -1.89
C ARG A 9 14.11 -5.62 -0.92
N VAL A 10 13.31 -4.89 -0.12
CA VAL A 10 12.42 -5.51 0.87
C VAL A 10 11.34 -6.36 0.20
N ARG A 11 10.75 -5.91 -0.93
CA ARG A 11 9.84 -6.72 -1.74
C ARG A 11 10.46 -8.06 -2.15
N ASP A 12 11.70 -8.04 -2.62
CA ASP A 12 12.38 -9.25 -3.12
C ASP A 12 12.71 -10.21 -1.97
N GLU A 13 13.10 -9.69 -0.81
CA GLU A 13 13.25 -10.48 0.42
C GLU A 13 11.93 -11.17 0.82
N ILE A 14 10.81 -10.43 0.88
CA ILE A 14 9.49 -10.98 1.18
C ILE A 14 9.09 -12.06 0.17
N LYS A 15 9.28 -11.81 -1.13
CA LYS A 15 9.00 -12.81 -2.17
C LYS A 15 9.82 -14.08 -1.98
N SER A 16 11.10 -13.96 -1.65
CA SER A 16 11.98 -15.11 -1.38
C SER A 16 11.48 -15.95 -0.19
N GLU A 17 10.98 -15.32 0.86
CA GLU A 17 10.41 -15.99 2.03
C GLU A 17 9.04 -16.65 1.73
N LEU A 18 8.25 -16.04 0.84
CA LEU A 18 6.95 -16.59 0.45
C LEU A 18 7.05 -17.82 -0.46
N LYS A 19 8.07 -17.90 -1.30
CA LYS A 19 8.21 -18.95 -2.31
C LYS A 19 8.15 -20.36 -1.72
N PRO A 20 8.94 -20.75 -0.71
CA PRO A 20 8.86 -22.09 -0.10
C PRO A 20 7.50 -22.34 0.58
N ARG A 21 6.81 -21.32 1.08
CA ARG A 21 5.47 -21.45 1.67
C ARG A 21 4.42 -21.78 0.60
N VAL A 22 4.51 -21.16 -0.57
CA VAL A 22 3.65 -21.47 -1.72
C VAL A 22 3.89 -22.88 -2.20
N GLU A 23 5.16 -23.30 -2.34
CA GLU A 23 5.55 -24.65 -2.75
C GLU A 23 5.02 -25.71 -1.76
N ALA A 24 5.11 -25.44 -0.46
CA ALA A 24 4.58 -26.32 0.56
C ALA A 24 3.04 -26.45 0.52
N LEU A 25 2.32 -25.39 0.19
CA LEU A 25 0.86 -25.42 0.00
C LEU A 25 0.49 -26.19 -1.28
N ALA A 26 1.21 -25.97 -2.38
CA ALA A 26 1.00 -26.69 -3.63
C ALA A 26 1.22 -28.19 -3.45
N ALA A 27 2.25 -28.60 -2.71
CA ALA A 27 2.53 -30.01 -2.39
C ALA A 27 1.43 -30.67 -1.53
N LYS A 28 0.62 -29.88 -0.79
CA LYS A 28 -0.54 -30.36 -0.01
C LYS A 28 -1.86 -30.41 -0.81
N GLY A 29 -1.80 -30.29 -2.13
CA GLY A 29 -2.94 -30.47 -3.02
C GLY A 29 -3.23 -29.30 -3.94
N ARG A 30 -3.00 -28.03 -3.51
CA ARG A 30 -3.15 -26.88 -4.39
C ARG A 30 -2.36 -25.63 -3.93
N PRO A 31 -1.90 -24.77 -4.88
CA PRO A 31 -1.30 -23.49 -4.54
C PRO A 31 -2.35 -22.52 -3.94
N PRO A 32 -1.91 -21.42 -3.30
CA PRO A 32 -2.78 -20.29 -2.98
C PRO A 32 -3.45 -19.73 -4.23
N GLY A 33 -4.69 -19.24 -4.10
CA GLY A 33 -5.46 -18.67 -5.20
C GLY A 33 -5.87 -17.21 -4.94
N LEU A 34 -5.63 -16.32 -5.91
CA LEU A 34 -6.03 -14.92 -5.88
C LEU A 34 -6.96 -14.59 -7.05
N ALA A 35 -8.17 -14.11 -6.77
CA ALA A 35 -9.04 -13.49 -7.76
C ALA A 35 -8.87 -11.96 -7.73
N VAL A 36 -8.67 -11.36 -8.89
CA VAL A 36 -8.59 -9.91 -9.06
C VAL A 36 -9.78 -9.43 -9.89
N VAL A 37 -10.58 -8.53 -9.34
CA VAL A 37 -11.71 -7.92 -10.03
C VAL A 37 -11.32 -6.52 -10.47
N LEU A 38 -11.28 -6.29 -11.78
CA LEU A 38 -11.00 -5.00 -12.41
C LEU A 38 -12.20 -4.61 -13.27
N VAL A 39 -12.94 -3.59 -12.89
CA VAL A 39 -14.11 -3.14 -13.63
C VAL A 39 -13.71 -2.09 -14.66
N GLY A 40 -14.03 -2.36 -15.93
CA GLY A 40 -13.73 -1.47 -17.05
C GLY A 40 -12.26 -1.40 -17.45
N HIS A 41 -11.89 -0.32 -18.14
CA HIS A 41 -10.59 -0.14 -18.79
C HIS A 41 -9.86 1.12 -18.32
N ASN A 42 -9.54 1.18 -17.03
CA ASN A 42 -8.68 2.25 -16.52
C ASN A 42 -7.20 1.86 -16.71
N ALA A 43 -6.48 2.56 -17.58
CA ALA A 43 -5.10 2.25 -17.94
C ALA A 43 -4.13 2.19 -16.74
N ALA A 44 -4.32 3.05 -15.72
CA ALA A 44 -3.50 3.01 -14.51
C ALA A 44 -3.80 1.74 -13.70
N SER A 45 -5.08 1.41 -13.50
CA SER A 45 -5.52 0.20 -12.81
C SER A 45 -5.05 -1.07 -13.51
N GLU A 46 -5.08 -1.11 -14.85
CA GLU A 46 -4.59 -2.25 -15.65
C GLU A 46 -3.10 -2.52 -15.41
N ILE A 47 -2.27 -1.48 -15.32
CA ILE A 47 -0.84 -1.62 -15.00
C ILE A 47 -0.65 -2.24 -13.61
N TYR A 48 -1.40 -1.76 -12.61
CA TYR A 48 -1.33 -2.31 -11.25
C TYR A 48 -1.78 -3.77 -11.19
N VAL A 49 -2.90 -4.12 -11.84
CA VAL A 49 -3.40 -5.50 -11.91
C VAL A 49 -2.40 -6.41 -12.62
N ARG A 50 -1.84 -5.97 -13.74
CA ARG A 50 -0.79 -6.73 -14.46
C ARG A 50 0.41 -7.03 -13.57
N ASN A 51 0.88 -6.06 -12.79
CA ASN A 51 1.99 -6.26 -11.86
C ASN A 51 1.64 -7.23 -10.73
N LYS A 52 0.40 -7.24 -10.24
CA LYS A 52 -0.10 -8.18 -9.23
C LYS A 52 -0.16 -9.61 -9.79
N ILE A 53 -0.73 -9.78 -10.99
CA ILE A 53 -0.78 -11.09 -11.67
C ILE A 53 0.63 -11.63 -11.94
N LYS A 54 1.54 -10.76 -12.41
CA LYS A 54 2.94 -11.15 -12.59
C LYS A 54 3.58 -11.61 -11.27
N ALA A 55 3.33 -10.92 -10.18
CA ALA A 55 3.83 -11.33 -8.87
C ALA A 55 3.27 -12.69 -8.41
N CYS A 56 2.00 -13.00 -8.73
CA CYS A 56 1.42 -14.32 -8.51
C CYS A 56 2.15 -15.39 -9.33
N GLN A 57 2.36 -15.13 -10.62
CA GLN A 57 3.08 -16.07 -11.52
C GLN A 57 4.51 -16.33 -11.04
N ASP A 58 5.25 -15.29 -10.66
CA ASP A 58 6.62 -15.40 -10.15
C ASP A 58 6.72 -16.30 -8.90
N LEU A 59 5.66 -16.33 -8.09
CA LEU A 59 5.58 -17.09 -6.83
C LEU A 59 4.91 -18.46 -6.96
N GLY A 60 4.25 -18.74 -8.09
CA GLY A 60 3.45 -19.97 -8.25
C GLY A 60 2.07 -19.89 -7.57
N ILE A 61 1.55 -18.70 -7.31
CA ILE A 61 0.18 -18.47 -6.84
C ILE A 61 -0.77 -18.54 -8.03
N TYR A 62 -1.84 -19.34 -7.91
CA TYR A 62 -2.90 -19.31 -8.92
C TYR A 62 -3.55 -17.92 -8.94
N SER A 63 -3.75 -17.35 -10.13
CA SER A 63 -4.42 -16.05 -10.24
C SER A 63 -5.42 -16.02 -11.38
N GLU A 64 -6.56 -15.41 -11.11
CA GLU A 64 -7.64 -15.19 -12.06
C GLU A 64 -8.01 -13.70 -12.08
N SER A 65 -8.25 -13.17 -13.27
CA SER A 65 -8.72 -11.80 -13.44
C SER A 65 -10.12 -11.79 -14.00
N LEU A 66 -11.07 -11.20 -13.29
CA LEU A 66 -12.40 -10.88 -13.76
C LEU A 66 -12.42 -9.43 -14.21
N THR A 67 -12.86 -9.20 -15.46
CA THR A 67 -12.92 -7.85 -16.03
C THR A 67 -14.35 -7.54 -16.49
N PRO A 68 -15.28 -7.27 -15.56
CA PRO A 68 -16.61 -6.79 -15.92
C PRO A 68 -16.54 -5.46 -16.70
N PRO A 69 -17.49 -5.19 -17.60
CA PRO A 69 -17.49 -3.94 -18.37
C PRO A 69 -17.68 -2.70 -17.48
N ASP A 70 -17.30 -1.52 -17.98
CA ASP A 70 -17.52 -0.23 -17.28
C ASP A 70 -18.99 0.02 -16.90
N SER A 71 -19.91 -0.55 -17.67
CA SER A 71 -21.35 -0.45 -17.44
C SER A 71 -21.90 -1.38 -16.35
N ALA A 72 -21.06 -2.22 -15.74
CA ALA A 72 -21.49 -3.16 -14.72
C ALA A 72 -22.18 -2.45 -13.55
N SER A 73 -23.29 -3.04 -13.08
CA SER A 73 -24.04 -2.57 -11.93
C SER A 73 -23.45 -3.09 -10.62
N THR A 74 -23.87 -2.48 -9.52
CA THR A 74 -23.50 -2.98 -8.18
C THR A 74 -23.98 -4.42 -7.96
N GLU A 75 -25.19 -4.76 -8.41
CA GLU A 75 -25.81 -6.08 -8.24
C GLU A 75 -25.06 -7.16 -9.02
N GLU A 76 -24.65 -6.89 -10.26
CA GLU A 76 -23.83 -7.82 -11.05
C GLU A 76 -22.48 -8.09 -10.39
N LEU A 77 -21.85 -7.06 -9.84
CA LEU A 77 -20.59 -7.21 -9.13
C LEU A 77 -20.76 -7.95 -7.80
N LEU A 78 -21.83 -7.72 -7.06
CA LEU A 78 -22.16 -8.49 -5.86
C LEU A 78 -22.32 -9.98 -6.18
N ALA A 79 -23.04 -10.32 -7.24
CA ALA A 79 -23.18 -11.71 -7.68
C ALA A 79 -21.83 -12.35 -8.06
N ALA A 80 -20.95 -11.61 -8.71
CA ALA A 80 -19.58 -12.09 -9.03
C ALA A 80 -18.75 -12.31 -7.76
N ILE A 81 -18.82 -11.41 -6.79
CA ILE A 81 -18.13 -11.57 -5.50
C ILE A 81 -18.68 -12.78 -4.72
N ASP A 82 -19.99 -13.00 -4.70
CA ASP A 82 -20.59 -14.16 -4.05
C ASP A 82 -20.10 -15.47 -4.66
N GLN A 83 -20.00 -15.54 -5.99
CA GLN A 83 -19.42 -16.70 -6.67
C GLN A 83 -17.96 -16.93 -6.25
N LEU A 84 -17.14 -15.87 -6.18
CA LEU A 84 -15.74 -15.96 -5.74
C LEU A 84 -15.64 -16.37 -4.26
N ASN A 85 -16.54 -15.86 -3.41
CA ASN A 85 -16.63 -16.26 -2.00
C ASN A 85 -16.90 -17.76 -1.82
N ALA A 86 -17.74 -18.34 -2.68
CA ALA A 86 -18.11 -19.76 -2.63
C ALA A 86 -16.98 -20.69 -3.16
N ARG A 87 -16.04 -20.19 -3.92
CA ARG A 87 -14.97 -20.99 -4.53
C ARG A 87 -13.92 -21.41 -3.50
N HIS A 88 -13.62 -22.70 -3.46
CA HIS A 88 -12.61 -23.27 -2.57
C HIS A 88 -11.17 -23.06 -3.07
N ASP A 89 -10.97 -22.87 -4.35
CA ASP A 89 -9.65 -22.65 -4.99
C ASP A 89 -9.18 -21.18 -4.94
N ILE A 90 -10.03 -20.25 -4.45
CA ILE A 90 -9.70 -18.84 -4.23
C ILE A 90 -9.53 -18.58 -2.73
N ASP A 91 -8.35 -18.14 -2.31
CA ASP A 91 -8.00 -17.78 -0.94
C ASP A 91 -8.01 -16.27 -0.70
N GLY A 92 -7.90 -15.49 -1.75
CA GLY A 92 -7.93 -14.03 -1.71
C GLY A 92 -8.77 -13.45 -2.83
N ILE A 93 -9.51 -12.40 -2.52
CA ILE A 93 -10.27 -11.60 -3.47
C ILE A 93 -9.79 -10.17 -3.34
N LEU A 94 -9.38 -9.58 -4.47
CA LEU A 94 -8.98 -8.19 -4.58
C LEU A 94 -9.92 -7.47 -5.53
N VAL A 95 -10.54 -6.40 -5.08
CA VAL A 95 -11.32 -5.48 -5.92
C VAL A 95 -10.49 -4.24 -6.21
N GLN A 96 -10.07 -4.08 -7.46
CA GLN A 96 -9.22 -2.96 -7.84
C GLN A 96 -10.00 -1.64 -7.84
N LEU A 97 -9.61 -0.72 -7.00
CA LEU A 97 -10.16 0.65 -6.96
C LEU A 97 -9.39 1.59 -7.93
N PRO A 98 -10.04 2.64 -8.44
CA PRO A 98 -11.43 3.02 -8.23
C PRO A 98 -12.41 2.17 -9.04
N LEU A 99 -13.66 2.06 -8.55
CA LEU A 99 -14.78 1.50 -9.30
C LEU A 99 -15.51 2.59 -10.09
N PRO A 100 -16.25 2.25 -11.15
CA PRO A 100 -17.10 3.20 -11.87
C PRO A 100 -18.11 3.90 -10.95
N PRO A 101 -18.50 5.16 -11.24
CA PRO A 101 -19.29 5.99 -10.31
C PRO A 101 -20.69 5.46 -10.01
N GLN A 102 -21.27 4.61 -10.87
CA GLN A 102 -22.57 3.97 -10.63
C GLN A 102 -22.47 2.79 -9.65
N VAL A 103 -21.26 2.32 -9.33
CA VAL A 103 -21.06 1.17 -8.43
C VAL A 103 -20.87 1.66 -7.00
N ASP A 104 -21.60 1.09 -6.08
CA ASP A 104 -21.40 1.31 -4.65
C ASP A 104 -20.17 0.52 -4.17
N ALA A 105 -19.00 1.16 -4.22
CA ALA A 105 -17.74 0.56 -3.81
C ALA A 105 -17.78 0.03 -2.38
N LYS A 106 -18.51 0.69 -1.48
CA LYS A 106 -18.63 0.26 -0.08
C LYS A 106 -19.37 -1.07 0.05
N ARG A 107 -20.49 -1.22 -0.68
CA ARG A 107 -21.24 -2.50 -0.70
C ARG A 107 -20.38 -3.62 -1.26
N ILE A 108 -19.63 -3.36 -2.34
CA ILE A 108 -18.75 -4.36 -2.96
C ILE A 108 -17.63 -4.81 -2.01
N LEU A 109 -16.95 -3.87 -1.36
CA LEU A 109 -15.88 -4.22 -0.41
C LEU A 109 -16.41 -4.97 0.82
N LEU A 110 -17.64 -4.68 1.26
CA LEU A 110 -18.31 -5.38 2.35
C LEU A 110 -18.79 -6.79 1.97
N ALA A 111 -19.02 -7.06 0.69
CA ALA A 111 -19.45 -8.37 0.21
C ALA A 111 -18.31 -9.39 0.14
N VAL A 112 -17.06 -8.96 0.10
CA VAL A 112 -15.90 -9.87 0.15
C VAL A 112 -15.86 -10.55 1.51
N ALA A 113 -15.79 -11.88 1.53
CA ALA A 113 -15.67 -12.63 2.78
C ALA A 113 -14.42 -12.18 3.57
N PRO A 114 -14.52 -11.85 4.87
CA PRO A 114 -13.41 -11.29 5.65
C PRO A 114 -12.13 -12.13 5.62
N GLU A 115 -12.23 -13.44 5.51
CA GLU A 115 -11.11 -14.37 5.40
C GLU A 115 -10.44 -14.34 4.02
N LYS A 116 -11.14 -13.87 2.98
CA LYS A 116 -10.66 -13.69 1.61
C LYS A 116 -10.32 -12.23 1.26
N ASP A 117 -10.60 -11.29 2.16
CA ASP A 117 -10.23 -9.87 2.01
C ASP A 117 -8.72 -9.71 2.19
N VAL A 118 -7.96 -9.91 1.12
CA VAL A 118 -6.49 -9.83 1.15
C VAL A 118 -5.95 -8.41 1.07
N ASP A 119 -6.78 -7.42 0.77
CA ASP A 119 -6.45 -6.00 0.91
C ASP A 119 -6.53 -5.51 2.37
N GLY A 120 -7.29 -6.21 3.22
CA GLY A 120 -7.46 -5.89 4.64
C GLY A 120 -8.36 -4.67 4.90
N PHE A 121 -9.32 -4.40 4.00
CA PHE A 121 -10.23 -3.24 4.10
C PHE A 121 -11.58 -3.56 4.71
N HIS A 122 -11.94 -4.84 4.81
CA HIS A 122 -13.20 -5.25 5.39
C HIS A 122 -13.28 -4.84 6.87
N PRO A 123 -14.40 -4.27 7.36
CA PRO A 123 -14.52 -3.78 8.73
C PRO A 123 -14.20 -4.83 9.80
N CYS A 124 -14.49 -6.12 9.56
CA CYS A 124 -14.05 -7.19 10.46
C CYS A 124 -12.53 -7.27 10.59
N ASN A 125 -11.78 -7.09 9.50
CA ASN A 125 -10.33 -7.12 9.52
C ASN A 125 -9.74 -5.83 10.10
N VAL A 126 -10.37 -4.69 9.84
CA VAL A 126 -10.03 -3.42 10.50
C VAL A 126 -10.29 -3.52 12.01
N GLY A 127 -11.41 -4.12 12.43
CA GLY A 127 -11.70 -4.40 13.85
C GLY A 127 -10.67 -5.32 14.50
N ARG A 128 -10.28 -6.40 13.79
CA ARG A 128 -9.18 -7.28 14.24
C ARG A 128 -7.86 -6.55 14.36
N LEU A 129 -7.54 -5.64 13.41
CA LEU A 129 -6.35 -4.81 13.51
C LEU A 129 -6.39 -3.97 14.79
N VAL A 130 -7.47 -3.24 15.05
CA VAL A 130 -7.61 -2.39 16.24
C VAL A 130 -7.48 -3.21 17.53
N ALA A 131 -8.10 -4.40 17.57
CA ALA A 131 -8.08 -5.30 18.72
C ALA A 131 -6.76 -6.10 18.88
N GLY A 132 -5.79 -5.96 17.98
CA GLY A 132 -4.56 -6.76 17.99
C GLY A 132 -4.75 -8.24 17.64
N LEU A 133 -5.89 -8.61 17.05
CA LEU A 133 -6.22 -10.00 16.69
C LEU A 133 -5.63 -10.39 15.33
N PRO A 134 -5.34 -11.69 15.09
CA PRO A 134 -4.86 -12.17 13.80
C PRO A 134 -5.85 -11.91 12.66
N GLY A 135 -5.36 -11.56 11.48
CA GLY A 135 -6.16 -11.34 10.27
C GLY A 135 -5.37 -10.62 9.18
N PRO A 136 -5.92 -10.53 7.97
CA PRO A 136 -5.33 -9.70 6.92
C PRO A 136 -5.12 -8.25 7.40
N ARG A 137 -4.02 -7.65 6.99
CA ARG A 137 -3.68 -6.26 7.28
C ARG A 137 -3.70 -5.47 5.97
N ALA A 138 -4.09 -4.20 6.02
CA ALA A 138 -4.00 -3.33 4.86
C ALA A 138 -2.58 -3.37 4.29
N CYS A 139 -2.45 -3.67 2.98
CA CYS A 139 -1.17 -4.05 2.37
C CYS A 139 -0.12 -2.94 2.46
N THR A 140 -0.47 -1.71 2.09
CA THR A 140 0.46 -0.56 2.15
C THR A 140 0.92 -0.27 3.58
N PRO A 141 0.02 -0.17 4.59
CA PRO A 141 0.40 -0.03 6.00
C PRO A 141 1.29 -1.15 6.53
N ALA A 142 1.00 -2.40 6.18
CA ALA A 142 1.83 -3.54 6.57
C ALA A 142 3.24 -3.44 5.95
N GLY A 143 3.33 -3.04 4.67
CA GLY A 143 4.61 -2.80 3.99
C GLY A 143 5.44 -1.69 4.65
N ILE A 144 4.80 -0.65 5.18
CA ILE A 144 5.49 0.42 5.93
C ILE A 144 6.15 -0.14 7.20
N VAL A 145 5.44 -0.97 7.96
CA VAL A 145 6.02 -1.58 9.16
C VAL A 145 7.12 -2.58 8.79
N GLU A 146 6.93 -3.36 7.73
CA GLU A 146 7.96 -4.30 7.24
C GLU A 146 9.24 -3.59 6.82
N ILE A 147 9.17 -2.49 6.10
CA ILE A 147 10.40 -1.77 5.71
C ILE A 147 11.13 -1.20 6.91
N LEU A 148 10.41 -0.66 7.90
CA LEU A 148 11.02 -0.18 9.14
C LEU A 148 11.73 -1.33 9.90
N LYS A 149 11.09 -2.49 10.03
CA LYS A 149 11.66 -3.68 10.68
C LYS A 149 12.92 -4.19 9.97
N ARG A 150 12.88 -4.33 8.63
CA ARG A 150 14.00 -4.87 7.84
C ARG A 150 15.20 -3.93 7.75
N TYR A 151 14.98 -2.64 7.96
CA TYR A 151 16.06 -1.67 8.13
C TYR A 151 16.47 -1.46 9.59
N HIS A 152 15.93 -2.28 10.52
CA HIS A 152 16.21 -2.22 11.96
C HIS A 152 15.98 -0.83 12.57
N LEU A 153 14.98 -0.11 12.05
CA LEU A 153 14.60 1.20 12.54
C LEU A 153 13.64 1.06 13.73
N PRO A 154 13.99 1.51 14.93
CA PRO A 154 13.17 1.30 16.11
C PRO A 154 11.88 2.12 16.04
N MET A 155 10.75 1.48 16.35
CA MET A 155 9.44 2.14 16.47
C MET A 155 9.03 2.31 17.93
N ALA A 156 9.42 1.39 18.80
CA ALA A 156 9.07 1.41 20.21
C ALA A 156 9.59 2.68 20.92
N GLY A 157 8.69 3.37 21.62
CA GLY A 157 8.96 4.61 22.33
C GLY A 157 9.11 5.85 21.44
N LYS A 158 9.03 5.69 20.10
CA LYS A 158 9.14 6.79 19.15
C LYS A 158 7.81 7.54 18.99
N ARG A 159 7.89 8.84 18.74
CA ARG A 159 6.75 9.64 18.32
C ARG A 159 6.58 9.48 16.81
N ALA A 160 5.46 8.89 16.39
CA ALA A 160 5.09 8.75 15.00
C ALA A 160 3.98 9.73 14.65
N VAL A 161 4.18 10.54 13.62
CA VAL A 161 3.16 11.44 13.09
C VAL A 161 2.73 10.91 11.73
N VAL A 162 1.44 10.64 11.58
CA VAL A 162 0.82 10.17 10.33
C VAL A 162 0.00 11.29 9.74
N VAL A 163 0.40 11.79 8.58
CA VAL A 163 -0.33 12.84 7.84
C VAL A 163 -1.22 12.18 6.81
N GLY A 164 -2.51 12.14 7.10
CA GLY A 164 -3.54 11.45 6.34
C GLY A 164 -4.35 10.51 7.22
N ARG A 165 -5.67 10.40 6.93
CA ARG A 165 -6.61 9.58 7.71
C ARG A 165 -7.51 8.70 6.85
N SER A 166 -7.01 8.27 5.69
CA SER A 166 -7.75 7.35 4.82
C SER A 166 -7.97 6.00 5.51
N ASP A 167 -9.06 5.32 5.15
CA ASP A 167 -9.39 4.00 5.68
C ASP A 167 -8.41 2.92 5.20
N ILE A 168 -7.75 3.18 4.06
CA ILE A 168 -6.85 2.23 3.41
C ILE A 168 -5.37 2.39 3.80
N VAL A 169 -4.95 3.56 4.29
CA VAL A 169 -3.55 3.83 4.67
C VAL A 169 -3.43 4.49 6.04
N GLY A 170 -3.92 5.73 6.19
CA GLY A 170 -3.62 6.56 7.38
C GLY A 170 -4.07 5.92 8.70
N LYS A 171 -5.33 5.49 8.79
CA LYS A 171 -5.85 4.82 9.98
C LYS A 171 -5.15 3.47 10.23
N PRO A 172 -5.03 2.56 9.25
CA PRO A 172 -4.38 1.28 9.49
C PRO A 172 -2.89 1.39 9.87
N VAL A 173 -2.11 2.28 9.23
CA VAL A 173 -0.69 2.44 9.60
C VAL A 173 -0.53 2.99 11.02
N SER A 174 -1.44 3.87 11.45
CA SER A 174 -1.43 4.40 12.80
C SER A 174 -1.63 3.30 13.84
N MET A 175 -2.56 2.37 13.58
CA MET A 175 -2.78 1.21 14.46
C MET A 175 -1.59 0.25 14.45
N LEU A 176 -0.98 -0.01 13.29
CA LEU A 176 0.20 -0.87 13.22
C LEU A 176 1.40 -0.26 13.97
N LEU A 177 1.64 1.04 13.83
CA LEU A 177 2.70 1.73 14.58
C LEU A 177 2.44 1.73 16.09
N LEU A 178 1.16 1.86 16.50
CA LEU A 178 0.77 1.73 17.91
C LEU A 178 1.07 0.33 18.45
N HIS A 179 0.79 -0.72 17.68
CA HIS A 179 1.13 -2.11 18.04
C HIS A 179 2.65 -2.37 18.11
N GLU A 180 3.44 -1.60 17.38
CA GLU A 180 4.91 -1.59 17.49
C GLU A 180 5.41 -0.65 18.61
N HIS A 181 4.53 -0.27 19.53
CA HIS A 181 4.80 0.56 20.73
C HIS A 181 5.24 2.01 20.42
N ALA A 182 4.87 2.56 19.27
CA ALA A 182 5.04 3.99 19.00
C ALA A 182 3.93 4.82 19.66
N THR A 183 4.23 6.07 20.01
CA THR A 183 3.20 7.08 20.34
C THR A 183 2.75 7.74 19.05
N VAL A 184 1.48 7.59 18.68
CA VAL A 184 0.99 7.98 17.36
C VAL A 184 0.10 9.21 17.40
N THR A 185 0.39 10.18 16.55
CA THR A 185 -0.48 11.34 16.26
C THR A 185 -0.97 11.26 14.82
N ILE A 186 -2.29 11.35 14.61
CA ILE A 186 -2.89 11.37 13.27
C ILE A 186 -3.27 12.80 12.92
N CYS A 187 -2.73 13.31 11.81
CA CYS A 187 -3.01 14.64 11.27
C CYS A 187 -3.86 14.57 10.01
N HIS A 188 -4.62 15.63 9.74
CA HIS A 188 -5.49 15.73 8.58
C HIS A 188 -5.73 17.20 8.18
N SER A 189 -6.53 17.45 7.17
CA SER A 189 -6.79 18.79 6.61
C SER A 189 -7.37 19.82 7.61
N GLN A 190 -7.88 19.36 8.75
CA GLN A 190 -8.40 20.25 9.81
C GLN A 190 -7.42 20.40 10.99
N THR A 191 -6.21 19.83 10.90
CA THR A 191 -5.20 19.96 11.96
C THR A 191 -4.59 21.35 11.88
N PRO A 192 -4.76 22.20 12.92
CA PRO A 192 -4.12 23.50 12.95
C PRO A 192 -2.60 23.33 13.11
N HIS A 193 -1.84 24.31 12.62
CA HIS A 193 -0.38 24.35 12.72
C HIS A 193 0.28 23.03 12.31
N LEU A 194 -0.16 22.44 11.19
CA LEU A 194 0.20 21.09 10.76
C LEU A 194 1.73 20.87 10.73
N ALA A 195 2.50 21.84 10.24
CA ALA A 195 3.96 21.72 10.18
C ALA A 195 4.59 21.58 11.56
N GLU A 196 4.08 22.29 12.57
CA GLU A 196 4.57 22.21 13.96
C GLU A 196 4.29 20.84 14.57
N VAL A 197 3.10 20.27 14.31
CA VAL A 197 2.75 18.93 14.77
C VAL A 197 3.62 17.88 14.07
N CYS A 198 3.83 18.01 12.77
CA CYS A 198 4.68 17.08 12.00
C CYS A 198 6.13 17.07 12.50
N ARG A 199 6.70 18.23 12.85
CA ARG A 199 8.07 18.32 13.40
C ARG A 199 8.26 17.65 14.76
N GLN A 200 7.20 17.23 15.44
CA GLN A 200 7.33 16.44 16.66
C GLN A 200 7.61 14.95 16.38
N GLY A 201 7.41 14.52 15.14
CA GLY A 201 7.55 13.12 14.72
C GLY A 201 8.99 12.70 14.48
N GLU A 202 9.46 11.72 15.22
CA GLU A 202 10.71 10.99 14.94
C GLU A 202 10.51 10.03 13.75
N ILE A 203 9.26 9.60 13.55
CA ILE A 203 8.79 8.88 12.35
C ILE A 203 7.67 9.72 11.75
N LEU A 204 7.82 10.14 10.49
CA LEU A 204 6.83 10.90 9.75
C LEU A 204 6.33 10.05 8.59
N VAL A 205 5.02 9.76 8.57
CA VAL A 205 4.37 9.05 7.48
C VAL A 205 3.49 10.04 6.70
N ALA A 206 3.81 10.30 5.44
CA ALA A 206 3.03 11.17 4.55
C ALA A 206 2.15 10.32 3.65
N ALA A 207 0.82 10.44 3.80
CA ALA A 207 -0.20 9.69 3.07
C ALA A 207 -1.41 10.57 2.71
N ILE A 208 -1.15 11.66 1.98
CA ILE A 208 -2.09 12.75 1.70
C ILE A 208 -2.57 12.72 0.24
N GLY A 209 -1.74 12.18 -0.68
CA GLY A 209 -1.99 12.21 -2.12
C GLY A 209 -1.80 13.61 -2.74
N ARG A 210 -0.86 14.40 -2.23
CA ARG A 210 -0.54 15.75 -2.72
C ARG A 210 0.95 15.89 -2.94
N ALA A 211 1.35 15.98 -4.22
CA ALA A 211 2.75 16.04 -4.62
C ALA A 211 3.55 17.13 -3.89
N ALA A 212 4.66 16.70 -3.26
CA ALA A 212 5.66 17.57 -2.62
C ALA A 212 5.09 18.56 -1.57
N MET A 213 3.95 18.23 -0.94
CA MET A 213 3.33 19.11 0.06
C MET A 213 4.15 19.16 1.35
N ILE A 214 4.78 18.07 1.74
CA ILE A 214 5.59 17.97 2.96
C ILE A 214 7.00 18.48 2.65
N THR A 215 7.27 19.72 3.03
CA THR A 215 8.56 20.40 2.84
C THR A 215 9.44 20.28 4.09
N ALA A 216 10.65 20.87 4.05
CA ALA A 216 11.60 20.86 5.17
C ALA A 216 11.00 21.37 6.50
N GLU A 217 10.04 22.28 6.42
CA GLU A 217 9.37 22.84 7.61
C GLU A 217 8.50 21.83 8.37
N PHE A 218 8.08 20.74 7.71
CA PHE A 218 7.29 19.66 8.32
C PHE A 218 8.18 18.57 8.95
N ILE A 219 9.47 18.51 8.62
CA ILE A 219 10.34 17.39 8.94
C ILE A 219 11.25 17.74 10.10
N GLN A 220 11.19 16.96 11.20
CA GLN A 220 12.15 17.01 12.27
C GLN A 220 13.53 16.63 11.76
N PHE A 221 14.57 17.34 12.17
CA PHE A 221 15.94 16.94 11.80
C PHE A 221 16.26 15.56 12.39
N GLY A 222 16.74 14.67 11.52
CA GLY A 222 17.04 13.29 11.90
C GLY A 222 15.83 12.35 11.93
N ALA A 223 14.64 12.77 11.45
CA ALA A 223 13.46 11.92 11.39
C ALA A 223 13.60 10.79 10.35
N ILE A 224 12.85 9.71 10.57
CA ILE A 224 12.58 8.69 9.57
C ILE A 224 11.34 9.13 8.78
N VAL A 225 11.45 9.29 7.47
CA VAL A 225 10.35 9.79 6.62
C VAL A 225 9.86 8.70 5.69
N ILE A 226 8.59 8.34 5.82
CA ILE A 226 7.90 7.36 4.99
C ILE A 226 6.94 8.09 4.07
N ASP A 227 7.27 8.15 2.80
CA ASP A 227 6.45 8.76 1.76
C ASP A 227 5.60 7.69 1.06
N VAL A 228 4.29 7.79 1.20
CA VAL A 228 3.31 6.88 0.58
C VAL A 228 2.73 7.47 -0.71
N GLY A 229 2.92 8.76 -0.93
CA GLY A 229 2.39 9.48 -2.08
C GLY A 229 2.91 8.92 -3.41
N THR A 230 2.03 8.89 -4.40
CA THR A 230 2.36 8.49 -5.78
C THR A 230 1.54 9.32 -6.76
N THR A 231 1.82 10.61 -6.81
CA THR A 231 1.12 11.55 -7.68
C THR A 231 1.87 11.70 -9.00
N ARG A 232 1.15 11.59 -10.12
CA ARG A 232 1.70 11.87 -11.44
C ARG A 232 1.64 13.37 -11.71
N VAL A 233 2.79 14.00 -11.84
CA VAL A 233 2.94 15.40 -12.22
C VAL A 233 3.08 15.46 -13.75
N GLU A 234 2.13 16.11 -14.40
CA GLU A 234 2.04 16.25 -15.88
C GLU A 234 2.30 17.69 -16.34
N SER A 235 2.44 18.63 -15.41
CA SER A 235 2.83 20.00 -15.70
C SER A 235 4.35 20.16 -15.58
N ARG A 236 4.99 20.67 -16.67
CA ARG A 236 6.43 20.95 -16.66
C ARG A 236 6.80 22.06 -15.68
N GLU A 237 5.92 23.05 -15.52
CA GLU A 237 6.09 24.14 -14.56
C GLU A 237 6.07 23.61 -13.11
N GLU A 238 5.13 22.72 -12.79
CA GLU A 238 5.07 22.07 -11.49
C GLU A 238 6.30 21.19 -11.24
N ALA A 239 6.76 20.44 -12.25
CA ALA A 239 7.98 19.65 -12.16
C ALA A 239 9.21 20.53 -11.90
N ALA A 240 9.34 21.67 -12.60
CA ALA A 240 10.43 22.64 -12.38
C ALA A 240 10.40 23.20 -10.95
N ARG A 241 9.22 23.55 -10.44
CA ARG A 241 9.04 24.03 -9.06
C ARG A 241 9.46 22.99 -8.03
N ILE A 242 9.06 21.72 -8.20
CA ILE A 242 9.35 20.63 -7.26
C ILE A 242 10.84 20.27 -7.28
N PHE A 243 11.43 20.19 -8.46
CA PHE A 243 12.82 19.76 -8.61
C PHE A 243 13.82 20.93 -8.68
N ARG A 244 13.38 22.18 -8.41
CA ARG A 244 14.22 23.37 -8.39
C ARG A 244 15.08 23.48 -9.65
N ASP A 245 14.46 23.31 -10.79
CA ASP A 245 15.08 23.38 -12.11
C ASP A 245 16.21 22.35 -12.35
N SER A 246 16.18 21.20 -11.67
CA SER A 246 17.13 20.11 -11.90
C SER A 246 17.12 19.67 -13.38
N PRO A 247 18.24 19.85 -14.14
CA PRO A 247 18.25 19.53 -15.57
C PRO A 247 17.97 18.05 -15.85
N GLU A 248 18.45 17.16 -14.98
CA GLU A 248 18.25 15.71 -15.12
C GLU A 248 16.76 15.33 -14.99
N LYS A 249 16.06 15.87 -13.98
CA LYS A 249 14.64 15.61 -13.74
C LYS A 249 13.77 16.23 -14.82
N LEU A 250 14.07 17.44 -15.25
CA LEU A 250 13.34 18.11 -16.35
C LEU A 250 13.58 17.37 -17.68
N ALA A 251 14.77 16.93 -17.99
CA ALA A 251 15.03 16.09 -19.16
C ALA A 251 14.30 14.74 -19.09
N ALA A 252 14.15 14.15 -17.90
CA ALA A 252 13.34 12.95 -17.72
C ALA A 252 11.84 13.22 -17.92
N PHE A 253 11.35 14.39 -17.47
CA PHE A 253 10.00 14.84 -17.74
C PHE A 253 9.76 15.05 -19.24
N ASP A 254 10.64 15.74 -19.92
CA ASP A 254 10.53 16.04 -21.36
C ASP A 254 10.48 14.76 -22.22
N ARG A 255 11.16 13.69 -21.79
CA ARG A 255 11.11 12.38 -22.45
C ARG A 255 9.84 11.57 -22.17
N ARG A 256 9.26 11.70 -20.97
CA ARG A 256 8.16 10.84 -20.49
C ARG A 256 6.80 11.52 -20.45
N GLY A 257 6.77 12.85 -20.58
CA GLY A 257 5.58 13.68 -20.43
C GLY A 257 5.06 13.78 -18.99
N SER A 258 5.65 13.08 -18.04
CA SER A 258 5.26 13.12 -16.63
C SER A 258 6.34 12.57 -15.70
N LEU A 259 6.28 12.96 -14.42
CA LEU A 259 7.08 12.36 -13.35
C LEU A 259 6.18 11.87 -12.21
N LEU A 260 6.59 10.79 -11.55
CA LEU A 260 5.96 10.31 -10.34
C LEU A 260 6.63 11.00 -9.14
N VAL A 261 5.83 11.64 -8.30
CA VAL A 261 6.27 12.41 -7.14
C VAL A 261 5.51 11.94 -5.91
N GLY A 262 6.20 11.87 -4.79
CA GLY A 262 5.59 11.58 -3.49
C GLY A 262 4.89 12.77 -2.85
N ASP A 263 4.37 12.56 -1.67
CA ASP A 263 3.80 13.62 -0.84
C ASP A 263 4.89 14.50 -0.19
N VAL A 264 6.10 13.96 -0.05
CA VAL A 264 7.26 14.64 0.53
C VAL A 264 8.09 15.30 -0.57
N HIS A 265 8.54 16.53 -0.30
CA HIS A 265 9.38 17.26 -1.24
C HIS A 265 10.74 16.55 -1.39
N PRO A 266 11.12 16.11 -2.61
CA PRO A 266 12.22 15.15 -2.82
C PRO A 266 13.61 15.69 -2.48
N LEU A 267 13.79 17.01 -2.47
CA LEU A 267 15.06 17.66 -2.10
C LEU A 267 15.11 17.94 -0.60
N ASP A 268 14.00 18.42 -0.04
CA ASP A 268 13.91 18.80 1.37
C ASP A 268 14.10 17.61 2.31
N VAL A 269 13.62 16.42 1.91
CA VAL A 269 13.82 15.19 2.69
C VAL A 269 15.30 14.82 2.82
N LEU A 270 16.11 15.11 1.80
CA LEU A 270 17.55 14.83 1.80
C LEU A 270 18.31 15.71 2.80
N GLU A 271 17.80 16.90 3.09
CA GLU A 271 18.42 17.85 4.02
C GLU A 271 18.05 17.55 5.49
N ARG A 272 16.89 16.92 5.73
CA ARG A 272 16.30 16.79 7.05
C ARG A 272 16.29 15.38 7.61
N ALA A 273 15.99 14.38 6.79
CA ALA A 273 15.79 13.02 7.26
C ALA A 273 17.09 12.29 7.62
N ALA A 274 17.02 11.38 8.57
CA ALA A 274 18.06 10.36 8.77
C ALA A 274 17.87 9.17 7.83
N ALA A 275 16.60 8.83 7.54
CA ALA A 275 16.24 7.77 6.60
C ALA A 275 14.94 8.15 5.88
N TYR A 276 14.75 7.70 4.64
CA TYR A 276 13.54 7.99 3.88
C TYR A 276 13.24 6.93 2.83
N THR A 277 11.95 6.79 2.47
CA THR A 277 11.52 5.99 1.33
C THR A 277 11.51 6.86 0.05
N PRO A 278 12.18 6.44 -1.05
CA PRO A 278 12.14 7.17 -2.31
C PRO A 278 10.81 6.97 -3.05
N VAL A 279 10.43 7.94 -3.88
CA VAL A 279 9.32 7.79 -4.84
C VAL A 279 9.85 8.04 -6.25
N PRO A 280 9.74 7.02 -7.14
CA PRO A 280 9.30 5.63 -6.93
C PRO A 280 10.34 4.76 -6.21
N GLY A 281 9.92 3.56 -5.77
CA GLY A 281 10.82 2.51 -5.27
C GLY A 281 10.81 2.32 -3.75
N GLY A 282 10.09 3.15 -3.00
CA GLY A 282 9.90 3.00 -1.56
C GLY A 282 8.69 2.11 -1.20
N VAL A 283 7.58 2.71 -0.79
CA VAL A 283 6.41 1.98 -0.28
C VAL A 283 5.66 1.19 -1.35
N GLY A 284 5.56 1.73 -2.59
CA GLY A 284 4.76 1.12 -3.66
C GLY A 284 5.04 -0.37 -3.93
N PRO A 285 6.30 -0.81 -4.09
CA PRO A 285 6.66 -2.22 -4.29
C PRO A 285 6.18 -3.15 -3.17
N LEU A 286 6.10 -2.64 -1.94
CA LEU A 286 5.71 -3.40 -0.76
C LEU A 286 4.22 -3.73 -0.73
N THR A 287 3.37 -2.88 -1.31
CA THR A 287 1.93 -3.14 -1.39
C THR A 287 1.64 -4.47 -2.09
N ILE A 288 2.34 -4.75 -3.19
CA ILE A 288 2.18 -6.02 -3.93
C ILE A 288 2.76 -7.20 -3.13
N ALA A 289 3.92 -7.03 -2.50
CA ALA A 289 4.51 -8.09 -1.68
C ALA A 289 3.61 -8.47 -0.50
N MET A 290 3.01 -7.48 0.17
CA MET A 290 2.09 -7.72 1.28
C MET A 290 0.76 -8.33 0.83
N LEU A 291 0.28 -7.99 -0.36
CA LEU A 291 -0.87 -8.67 -0.96
C LEU A 291 -0.59 -10.17 -1.17
N MET A 292 0.59 -10.52 -1.70
CA MET A 292 1.00 -11.92 -1.82
C MET A 292 1.11 -12.59 -0.45
N ALA A 293 1.68 -11.91 0.54
CA ALA A 293 1.79 -12.41 1.91
C ALA A 293 0.41 -12.68 2.55
N ASN A 294 -0.55 -11.77 2.39
CA ASN A 294 -1.92 -11.95 2.87
C ASN A 294 -2.61 -13.12 2.16
N THR A 295 -2.41 -13.30 0.85
CA THR A 295 -2.99 -14.40 0.08
C THR A 295 -2.44 -15.76 0.54
N VAL A 296 -1.12 -15.86 0.73
CA VAL A 296 -0.47 -17.07 1.25
C VAL A 296 -0.95 -17.38 2.66
N ALA A 297 -0.98 -16.38 3.55
CA ALA A 297 -1.46 -16.56 4.91
C ALA A 297 -2.96 -16.95 4.99
N SER A 298 -3.78 -16.49 4.03
CA SER A 298 -5.18 -16.92 3.92
C SER A 298 -5.28 -18.39 3.53
N ALA A 299 -4.48 -18.84 2.56
CA ALA A 299 -4.42 -20.25 2.15
C ALA A 299 -3.94 -21.16 3.30
N GLU A 300 -2.93 -20.74 4.06
CA GLU A 300 -2.45 -21.47 5.23
C GLU A 300 -3.53 -21.63 6.31
N ARG A 301 -4.27 -20.54 6.61
CA ARG A 301 -5.40 -20.60 7.58
C ARG A 301 -6.49 -21.56 7.14
N ARG A 302 -6.77 -21.65 5.84
CA ARG A 302 -7.76 -22.59 5.30
C ARG A 302 -7.28 -24.03 5.51
N VAL A 303 -6.04 -24.35 5.15
CA VAL A 303 -5.47 -25.68 5.33
C VAL A 303 -5.43 -26.10 6.81
N ALA A 304 -5.21 -25.17 7.73
CA ALA A 304 -5.20 -25.46 9.16
C ALA A 304 -6.58 -25.74 9.76
N ARG A 305 -7.67 -25.43 9.03
CA ARG A 305 -9.07 -25.67 9.46
C ARG A 305 -9.66 -26.98 8.90
N CYS A 306 -9.01 -27.59 7.93
CA CYS A 306 -9.34 -28.89 7.36
C CYS A 306 -8.59 -30.01 8.11
#